data_d151f0c83c281e3e6dd79c9d6cbc573e
#
_entry.id   d151f0c83c281e3e6dd79c9d6cbc573e
#
_cell.length_a   1.000
_cell.length_b   1.000
_cell.length_c   1.000
_cell.angle_alpha   90.00
_cell.angle_beta   90.00
_cell.angle_gamma   90.00
#
_symmetry.space_group_name_H-M   'P 1'
#
loop_
_entity.id
_entity.type
_entity.pdbx_description
1 polymer ?
#
loop_
_entity_poly.entity_id
_entity_poly.type
_entity_poly.pdbx_seq_one_letter_code
_entity_poly.pdbx_strand_id
1 'polypeptide(L)'
;PLNPQAAEIIEKYAEKGFSAVKLNPLRHAYCADGEMVFPVMEKAEKLGLPVCIHSGHPPYSLPWRIGLLAEKYPNVKIMMIHMGHGHGVYIDAALKMARKYSNIYLEMSGMPMPSKILEAYETVGKDRIMFGTDTPFHHPSVELQKVLVSGVDEQGLQRILYDNAKSFFDLK
;
A
#
# COMPACT_ATOMS: atom_id res chain seq x y z
N PRO A 1 14.78 6.55 2.20
CA PRO A 1 15.93 6.08 1.39
C PRO A 1 16.98 7.15 1.15
N LEU A 2 16.64 8.46 1.29
CA LEU A 2 17.61 9.56 1.12
C LEU A 2 18.65 9.66 2.25
N ASN A 3 18.38 9.06 3.41
CA ASN A 3 19.32 8.99 4.51
C ASN A 3 20.22 7.76 4.34
N PRO A 4 21.55 7.89 4.30
CA PRO A 4 22.46 6.74 4.21
C PRO A 4 22.29 5.71 5.34
N GLN A 5 21.83 6.16 6.50
CA GLN A 5 21.57 5.31 7.68
C GLN A 5 20.14 4.76 7.73
N ALA A 6 19.37 4.84 6.64
CA ALA A 6 17.96 4.45 6.65
C ALA A 6 17.74 2.99 7.13
N ALA A 7 18.60 2.06 6.72
CA ALA A 7 18.53 0.67 7.12
C ALA A 7 18.76 0.46 8.63
N GLU A 8 19.71 1.19 9.22
CA GLU A 8 19.99 1.14 10.66
C GLU A 8 18.85 1.77 11.47
N ILE A 9 18.29 2.86 10.96
CA ILE A 9 17.13 3.53 11.57
C ILE A 9 15.93 2.58 11.60
N ILE A 10 15.65 1.85 10.51
CA ILE A 10 14.56 0.86 10.45
C ILE A 10 14.75 -0.20 11.53
N GLU A 11 15.95 -0.77 11.64
CA GLU A 11 16.24 -1.79 12.67
C GLU A 11 15.98 -1.27 14.09
N LYS A 12 16.51 -0.09 14.41
CA LYS A 12 16.30 0.58 15.71
C LYS A 12 14.82 0.82 16.04
N TYR A 13 13.99 1.16 15.04
CA TYR A 13 12.57 1.40 15.26
C TYR A 13 11.76 0.10 15.28
N ALA A 14 12.17 -0.93 14.54
CA ALA A 14 11.60 -2.27 14.65
C ALA A 14 11.74 -2.83 16.08
N GLU A 15 12.91 -2.68 16.70
CA GLU A 15 13.16 -3.05 18.11
C GLU A 15 12.25 -2.31 19.10
N LYS A 16 11.75 -1.13 18.72
CA LYS A 16 10.78 -0.35 19.50
C LYS A 16 9.31 -0.70 19.24
N GLY A 17 9.05 -1.72 18.41
CA GLY A 17 7.71 -2.20 18.11
C GLY A 17 7.04 -1.51 16.92
N PHE A 18 7.77 -0.77 16.07
CA PHE A 18 7.22 -0.28 14.80
C PHE A 18 7.03 -1.46 13.84
N SER A 19 5.82 -1.60 13.30
CA SER A 19 5.38 -2.79 12.55
C SER A 19 5.40 -2.63 11.03
N ALA A 20 5.84 -1.48 10.51
CA ALA A 20 5.91 -1.24 9.06
C ALA A 20 6.87 -0.09 8.71
N VAL A 21 7.30 -0.06 7.47
CA VAL A 21 8.06 1.05 6.87
C VAL A 21 7.14 1.85 5.95
N LYS A 22 7.08 3.18 6.08
CA LYS A 22 6.38 4.07 5.15
C LYS A 22 7.34 4.80 4.23
N LEU A 23 7.11 4.70 2.93
CA LEU A 23 7.82 5.44 1.88
C LEU A 23 6.87 6.43 1.19
N ASN A 24 7.36 7.66 0.93
CA ASN A 24 6.64 8.63 0.14
C ASN A 24 7.54 9.17 -1.00
N PRO A 25 7.60 8.46 -2.13
CA PRO A 25 8.44 8.85 -3.26
C PRO A 25 8.09 10.22 -3.84
N LEU A 26 6.78 10.56 -3.89
CA LEU A 26 6.33 11.87 -4.37
C LEU A 26 6.89 13.01 -3.51
N ARG A 27 6.69 12.93 -2.20
CA ARG A 27 7.07 14.02 -1.27
C ARG A 27 8.59 14.23 -1.20
N HIS A 28 9.34 13.17 -1.41
CA HIS A 28 10.80 13.18 -1.29
C HIS A 28 11.53 13.12 -2.65
N ALA A 29 10.79 13.23 -3.77
CA ALA A 29 11.29 13.34 -5.13
C ALA A 29 12.28 12.23 -5.56
N TYR A 30 11.93 10.96 -5.31
CA TYR A 30 12.69 9.80 -5.79
C TYR A 30 11.76 8.77 -6.44
N CYS A 31 12.28 8.00 -7.39
CA CYS A 31 11.53 6.91 -8.02
C CYS A 31 11.34 5.74 -7.05
N ALA A 32 10.11 5.20 -6.95
CA ALA A 32 9.80 4.10 -6.05
C ALA A 32 10.67 2.85 -6.30
N ASP A 33 11.06 2.60 -7.54
CA ASP A 33 11.93 1.52 -7.99
C ASP A 33 13.42 1.90 -8.10
N GLY A 34 13.80 3.08 -7.60
CA GLY A 34 15.19 3.56 -7.65
C GLY A 34 16.11 2.77 -6.72
N GLU A 35 17.39 2.61 -7.11
CA GLU A 35 18.39 1.85 -6.36
C GLU A 35 18.57 2.30 -4.91
N MET A 36 18.34 3.57 -4.63
CA MET A 36 18.38 4.10 -3.26
C MET A 36 17.33 3.50 -2.33
N VAL A 37 16.29 2.88 -2.88
CA VAL A 37 15.23 2.21 -2.10
C VAL A 37 15.66 0.79 -1.71
N PHE A 38 16.58 0.16 -2.43
CA PHE A 38 16.96 -1.24 -2.22
C PHE A 38 17.47 -1.54 -0.80
N PRO A 39 18.34 -0.74 -0.17
CA PRO A 39 18.78 -1.00 1.20
C PRO A 39 17.62 -0.99 2.22
N VAL A 40 16.58 -0.18 1.96
CA VAL A 40 15.36 -0.15 2.78
C VAL A 40 14.56 -1.44 2.60
N MET A 41 14.40 -1.91 1.36
CA MET A 41 13.68 -3.15 1.05
C MET A 41 14.39 -4.38 1.60
N GLU A 42 15.70 -4.47 1.45
CA GLU A 42 16.54 -5.54 1.99
C GLU A 42 16.46 -5.61 3.52
N LYS A 43 16.47 -4.45 4.19
CA LYS A 43 16.30 -4.40 5.64
C LYS A 43 14.88 -4.81 6.06
N ALA A 44 13.85 -4.33 5.34
CA ALA A 44 12.47 -4.70 5.60
C ALA A 44 12.25 -6.23 5.41
N GLU A 45 12.81 -6.82 4.34
CA GLU A 45 12.76 -8.26 4.09
C GLU A 45 13.41 -9.06 5.23
N LYS A 46 14.62 -8.66 5.64
CA LYS A 46 15.35 -9.30 6.74
C LYS A 46 14.58 -9.28 8.07
N LEU A 47 13.85 -8.20 8.32
CA LEU A 47 13.08 -8.00 9.55
C LEU A 47 11.62 -8.49 9.46
N GLY A 48 11.18 -8.98 8.29
CA GLY A 48 9.79 -9.37 8.05
C GLY A 48 8.80 -8.20 8.07
N LEU A 49 9.26 -6.95 7.88
CA LEU A 49 8.42 -5.76 7.93
C LEU A 49 7.74 -5.50 6.59
N PRO A 50 6.43 -5.23 6.55
CA PRO A 50 5.77 -4.73 5.37
C PRO A 50 6.22 -3.30 5.04
N VAL A 51 6.16 -2.95 3.73
CA VAL A 51 6.50 -1.62 3.23
C VAL A 51 5.28 -0.97 2.60
N CYS A 52 4.87 0.17 3.15
CA CYS A 52 3.74 0.97 2.68
C CYS A 52 4.26 2.10 1.79
N ILE A 53 3.84 2.14 0.52
CA ILE A 53 4.36 3.08 -0.48
C ILE A 53 3.23 3.96 -1.00
N HIS A 54 3.37 5.29 -0.87
CA HIS A 54 2.47 6.25 -1.49
C HIS A 54 2.45 6.05 -3.01
N SER A 55 1.27 5.89 -3.62
CA SER A 55 1.13 5.54 -5.04
C SER A 55 0.29 6.53 -5.85
N GLY A 56 0.41 6.47 -7.17
CA GLY A 56 -0.46 7.15 -8.11
C GLY A 56 -0.01 8.54 -8.57
N HIS A 57 1.22 8.96 -8.25
CA HIS A 57 1.73 10.26 -8.66
C HIS A 57 2.97 10.17 -9.55
N PRO A 58 2.88 10.68 -10.81
CA PRO A 58 4.02 10.74 -11.71
C PRO A 58 5.03 11.81 -11.26
N PRO A 59 6.32 11.65 -11.59
CA PRO A 59 6.89 10.45 -12.21
C PRO A 59 7.32 9.39 -11.20
N TYR A 60 7.20 9.65 -9.89
CA TYR A 60 7.92 8.97 -8.84
C TYR A 60 7.25 7.70 -8.30
N SER A 61 5.93 7.73 -8.09
CA SER A 61 5.19 6.68 -7.37
C SER A 61 4.12 5.98 -8.22
N LEU A 62 4.41 5.79 -9.50
CA LEU A 62 3.52 5.12 -10.43
C LEU A 62 3.37 3.63 -10.06
N PRO A 63 2.16 3.04 -10.16
CA PRO A 63 1.92 1.67 -9.75
C PRO A 63 2.85 0.64 -10.37
N TRP A 64 3.22 0.79 -11.65
CA TRP A 64 4.15 -0.14 -12.30
C TRP A 64 5.58 -0.05 -11.77
N ARG A 65 6.04 1.11 -11.26
CA ARG A 65 7.31 1.21 -10.54
C ARG A 65 7.29 0.41 -9.24
N ILE A 66 6.18 0.50 -8.50
CA ILE A 66 5.98 -0.31 -7.29
C ILE A 66 5.86 -1.80 -7.67
N GLY A 67 5.26 -2.11 -8.82
CA GLY A 67 5.23 -3.46 -9.37
C GLY A 67 6.62 -4.05 -9.63
N LEU A 68 7.56 -3.27 -10.20
CA LEU A 68 8.96 -3.69 -10.39
C LEU A 68 9.67 -3.95 -9.05
N LEU A 69 9.36 -3.13 -8.04
CA LEU A 69 9.89 -3.35 -6.70
C LEU A 69 9.34 -4.64 -6.08
N ALA A 70 8.05 -4.92 -6.27
CA ALA A 70 7.41 -6.15 -5.80
C ALA A 70 7.97 -7.41 -6.48
N GLU A 71 8.30 -7.32 -7.76
CA GLU A 71 8.96 -8.38 -8.51
C GLU A 71 10.35 -8.70 -7.97
N LYS A 72 11.11 -7.65 -7.64
CA LYS A 72 12.48 -7.78 -7.11
C LYS A 72 12.49 -8.32 -5.66
N TYR A 73 11.48 -8.00 -4.85
CA TYR A 73 11.39 -8.37 -3.43
C TYR A 73 10.10 -9.16 -3.16
N PRO A 74 9.98 -10.40 -3.66
CA PRO A 74 8.73 -11.17 -3.59
C PRO A 74 8.32 -11.57 -2.16
N ASN A 75 9.26 -11.59 -1.23
CA ASN A 75 8.99 -11.92 0.17
C ASN A 75 8.56 -10.70 1.03
N VAL A 76 8.65 -9.49 0.49
CA VAL A 76 8.20 -8.28 1.18
C VAL A 76 6.74 -8.00 0.86
N LYS A 77 5.88 -7.91 1.87
CA LYS A 77 4.52 -7.39 1.69
C LYS A 77 4.57 -5.90 1.36
N ILE A 78 4.06 -5.50 0.22
CA ILE A 78 4.06 -4.10 -0.24
C ILE A 78 2.63 -3.59 -0.32
N MET A 79 2.31 -2.53 0.43
CA MET A 79 1.02 -1.85 0.36
C MET A 79 1.12 -0.63 -0.56
N MET A 80 0.35 -0.61 -1.64
CA MET A 80 0.13 0.59 -2.45
C MET A 80 -0.90 1.48 -1.74
N ILE A 81 -0.43 2.51 -1.04
CA ILE A 81 -1.29 3.52 -0.42
C ILE A 81 -1.98 4.33 -1.51
N HIS A 82 -3.26 4.61 -1.34
CA HIS A 82 -4.16 5.30 -2.26
C HIS A 82 -4.53 4.52 -3.54
N MET A 83 -4.14 3.26 -3.67
CA MET A 83 -4.58 2.39 -4.78
C MET A 83 -4.50 3.06 -6.17
N GLY A 84 -3.41 3.83 -6.43
CA GLY A 84 -3.23 4.59 -7.67
C GLY A 84 -3.83 5.99 -7.66
N HIS A 85 -4.42 6.44 -6.55
CA HIS A 85 -4.94 7.79 -6.31
C HIS A 85 -6.06 8.24 -7.28
N GLY A 86 -6.11 9.51 -7.68
CA GLY A 86 -7.25 10.16 -8.34
C GLY A 86 -7.44 9.87 -9.85
N HIS A 87 -6.50 9.26 -10.53
CA HIS A 87 -6.60 9.01 -11.98
C HIS A 87 -6.95 7.55 -12.30
N GLY A 88 -8.01 7.34 -13.08
CA GLY A 88 -8.47 6.00 -13.48
C GLY A 88 -7.36 5.11 -14.08
N VAL A 89 -6.50 5.67 -14.93
CA VAL A 89 -5.35 4.95 -15.50
C VAL A 89 -4.42 4.40 -14.44
N TYR A 90 -4.16 5.13 -13.36
CA TYR A 90 -3.27 4.68 -12.29
C TYR A 90 -3.98 3.73 -11.32
N ILE A 91 -5.29 3.89 -11.13
CA ILE A 91 -6.11 2.94 -10.37
C ILE A 91 -6.12 1.58 -11.09
N ASP A 92 -6.38 1.57 -12.40
CA ASP A 92 -6.33 0.35 -13.22
C ASP A 92 -4.94 -0.30 -13.22
N ALA A 93 -3.89 0.53 -13.26
CA ALA A 93 -2.52 0.04 -13.15
C ALA A 93 -2.22 -0.57 -11.77
N ALA A 94 -2.72 0.02 -10.67
CA ALA A 94 -2.57 -0.55 -9.32
C ALA A 94 -3.25 -1.92 -9.22
N LEU A 95 -4.49 -2.05 -9.72
CA LEU A 95 -5.19 -3.33 -9.81
C LEU A 95 -4.42 -4.36 -10.65
N LYS A 96 -3.91 -3.95 -11.82
CA LYS A 96 -3.11 -4.81 -12.69
C LYS A 96 -1.84 -5.31 -11.99
N MET A 97 -1.12 -4.45 -11.29
CA MET A 97 0.08 -4.83 -10.55
C MET A 97 -0.26 -5.77 -9.38
N ALA A 98 -1.33 -5.47 -8.64
CA ALA A 98 -1.76 -6.32 -7.54
C ALA A 98 -2.26 -7.70 -7.99
N ARG A 99 -2.86 -7.81 -9.18
CA ARG A 99 -3.19 -9.12 -9.80
C ARG A 99 -1.95 -9.90 -10.22
N LYS A 100 -0.93 -9.18 -10.72
CA LYS A 100 0.32 -9.82 -11.20
C LYS A 100 1.23 -10.29 -10.05
N TYR A 101 1.31 -9.51 -8.98
CA TYR A 101 2.24 -9.76 -7.86
C TYR A 101 1.45 -10.00 -6.57
N SER A 102 1.55 -11.22 -6.05
CA SER A 102 0.78 -11.66 -4.86
C SER A 102 1.18 -10.95 -3.56
N ASN A 103 2.36 -10.35 -3.52
CA ASN A 103 2.88 -9.59 -2.39
C ASN A 103 2.45 -8.11 -2.40
N ILE A 104 1.62 -7.67 -3.38
CA ILE A 104 1.03 -6.33 -3.40
C ILE A 104 -0.35 -6.34 -2.73
N TYR A 105 -0.53 -5.40 -1.81
CA TYR A 105 -1.76 -5.07 -1.10
C TYR A 105 -2.18 -3.65 -1.47
N LEU A 106 -3.48 -3.36 -1.40
CA LEU A 106 -4.05 -2.07 -1.78
C LEU A 106 -4.73 -1.39 -0.58
N GLU A 107 -4.44 -0.12 -0.38
CA GLU A 107 -5.11 0.75 0.58
C GLU A 107 -5.80 1.88 -0.20
N MET A 108 -7.04 2.22 0.13
CA MET A 108 -7.96 2.95 -0.73
C MET A 108 -8.21 4.42 -0.35
N SER A 109 -7.50 4.97 0.64
CA SER A 109 -7.70 6.39 1.01
C SER A 109 -7.42 7.31 -0.17
N GLY A 110 -8.24 8.35 -0.33
CA GLY A 110 -8.10 9.31 -1.44
C GLY A 110 -8.44 8.78 -2.84
N MET A 111 -8.69 7.50 -3.03
CA MET A 111 -9.15 6.92 -4.29
C MET A 111 -10.66 7.15 -4.46
N PRO A 112 -11.13 7.85 -5.52
CA PRO A 112 -12.47 8.40 -5.55
C PRO A 112 -13.57 7.45 -6.08
N MET A 113 -13.24 6.22 -6.50
CA MET A 113 -14.14 5.36 -7.28
C MET A 113 -14.60 4.12 -6.48
N PRO A 114 -15.80 4.14 -5.81
CA PRO A 114 -16.30 3.00 -5.05
C PRO A 114 -16.37 1.69 -5.85
N SER A 115 -16.72 1.74 -7.14
CA SER A 115 -16.75 0.57 -8.02
C SER A 115 -15.39 -0.14 -8.14
N LYS A 116 -14.29 0.60 -8.01
CA LYS A 116 -12.94 0.03 -8.04
C LYS A 116 -12.57 -0.70 -6.75
N ILE A 117 -13.27 -0.43 -5.65
CA ILE A 117 -13.15 -1.21 -4.40
C ILE A 117 -13.72 -2.61 -4.62
N LEU A 118 -14.92 -2.71 -5.20
CA LEU A 118 -15.53 -3.99 -5.54
C LEU A 118 -14.67 -4.77 -6.55
N GLU A 119 -14.24 -4.11 -7.64
CA GLU A 119 -13.36 -4.74 -8.64
C GLU A 119 -12.07 -5.29 -7.99
N ALA A 120 -11.46 -4.52 -7.09
CA ALA A 120 -10.27 -4.96 -6.36
C ALA A 120 -10.56 -6.18 -5.49
N TYR A 121 -11.67 -6.15 -4.73
CA TYR A 121 -12.09 -7.22 -3.85
C TYR A 121 -12.31 -8.54 -4.61
N GLU A 122 -12.95 -8.46 -5.79
CA GLU A 122 -13.25 -9.62 -6.63
C GLU A 122 -12.05 -10.15 -7.42
N THR A 123 -11.13 -9.26 -7.86
CA THR A 123 -10.11 -9.65 -8.85
C THR A 123 -8.68 -9.69 -8.32
N VAL A 124 -8.38 -8.98 -7.23
CA VAL A 124 -7.06 -8.98 -6.59
C VAL A 124 -7.00 -10.02 -5.48
N GLY A 125 -8.02 -10.06 -4.64
CA GLY A 125 -8.12 -10.99 -3.52
C GLY A 125 -8.73 -10.33 -2.29
N LYS A 126 -9.62 -11.06 -1.64
CA LYS A 126 -10.45 -10.59 -0.52
C LYS A 126 -9.66 -10.18 0.72
N ASP A 127 -8.44 -10.68 0.86
CA ASP A 127 -7.52 -10.47 1.98
C ASP A 127 -6.44 -9.41 1.72
N ARG A 128 -6.46 -8.79 0.52
CA ARG A 128 -5.41 -7.85 0.11
C ARG A 128 -5.86 -6.40 -0.07
N ILE A 129 -7.09 -6.08 0.34
CA ILE A 129 -7.68 -4.74 0.23
C ILE A 129 -7.93 -4.21 1.63
N MET A 130 -7.48 -2.98 1.92
CA MET A 130 -7.57 -2.38 3.24
C MET A 130 -8.15 -0.97 3.20
N PHE A 131 -8.93 -0.66 4.22
CA PHE A 131 -9.44 0.66 4.48
C PHE A 131 -8.37 1.56 5.10
N GLY A 132 -8.36 2.83 4.68
CA GLY A 132 -7.63 3.91 5.31
C GLY A 132 -8.30 5.24 5.06
N THR A 133 -7.90 6.28 5.78
CA THR A 133 -8.52 7.60 5.71
C THR A 133 -7.60 8.71 5.23
N ASP A 134 -6.29 8.54 5.35
CA ASP A 134 -5.29 9.60 5.11
C ASP A 134 -5.62 10.92 5.87
N THR A 135 -6.23 10.78 7.06
CA THR A 135 -6.53 11.92 7.95
C THR A 135 -5.22 12.66 8.30
N PRO A 136 -5.19 14.02 8.27
CA PRO A 136 -6.32 14.96 8.16
C PRO A 136 -6.65 15.42 6.71
N PHE A 137 -6.01 14.87 5.67
CA PHE A 137 -6.24 15.31 4.28
C PHE A 137 -7.64 14.95 3.79
N HIS A 138 -8.16 13.80 4.20
CA HIS A 138 -9.52 13.35 3.89
C HIS A 138 -10.33 13.17 5.17
N HIS A 139 -11.64 13.39 5.07
CA HIS A 139 -12.54 13.20 6.23
C HIS A 139 -12.88 11.70 6.36
N PRO A 140 -12.71 11.09 7.54
CA PRO A 140 -12.93 9.65 7.74
C PRO A 140 -14.32 9.16 7.31
N SER A 141 -15.38 9.97 7.54
CA SER A 141 -16.74 9.60 7.14
C SER A 141 -16.90 9.49 5.62
N VAL A 142 -16.19 10.34 4.85
CA VAL A 142 -16.21 10.27 3.37
C VAL A 142 -15.51 9.01 2.90
N GLU A 143 -14.35 8.73 3.46
CA GLU A 143 -13.60 7.52 3.13
C GLU A 143 -14.38 6.25 3.48
N LEU A 144 -15.03 6.21 4.66
CA LEU A 144 -15.87 5.10 5.07
C LEU A 144 -17.07 4.92 4.13
N GLN A 145 -17.74 6.03 3.77
CA GLN A 145 -18.90 5.97 2.88
C GLN A 145 -18.58 5.32 1.54
N LYS A 146 -17.39 5.55 0.97
CA LYS A 146 -16.96 4.91 -0.28
C LYS A 146 -16.97 3.39 -0.17
N VAL A 147 -16.54 2.85 0.95
CA VAL A 147 -16.51 1.40 1.19
C VAL A 147 -17.93 0.87 1.34
N LEU A 148 -18.78 1.56 2.11
CA LEU A 148 -20.16 1.12 2.36
C LEU A 148 -21.03 1.09 1.09
N VAL A 149 -20.77 1.99 0.13
CA VAL A 149 -21.51 2.03 -1.15
C VAL A 149 -20.84 1.27 -2.29
N SER A 150 -19.73 0.59 -2.03
CA SER A 150 -18.94 -0.10 -3.07
C SER A 150 -19.63 -1.33 -3.67
N GLY A 151 -20.61 -1.91 -2.97
CA GLY A 151 -21.28 -3.16 -3.35
C GLY A 151 -20.60 -4.41 -2.78
N VAL A 152 -19.56 -4.27 -1.98
CA VAL A 152 -18.95 -5.39 -1.24
C VAL A 152 -19.91 -5.90 -0.18
N ASP A 153 -20.01 -7.22 -0.01
CA ASP A 153 -20.87 -7.88 0.98
C ASP A 153 -20.41 -7.62 2.42
N GLU A 154 -21.26 -7.95 3.40
CA GLU A 154 -20.98 -7.69 4.84
C GLU A 154 -19.69 -8.36 5.31
N GLN A 155 -19.41 -9.58 4.85
CA GLN A 155 -18.16 -10.29 5.19
C GLN A 155 -16.94 -9.56 4.59
N GLY A 156 -17.06 -9.05 3.38
CA GLY A 156 -16.01 -8.25 2.74
C GLY A 156 -15.80 -6.90 3.43
N LEU A 157 -16.87 -6.25 3.89
CA LEU A 157 -16.77 -5.04 4.69
C LEU A 157 -15.95 -5.27 5.97
N GLN A 158 -16.23 -6.35 6.71
CA GLN A 158 -15.46 -6.73 7.90
C GLN A 158 -13.97 -6.94 7.57
N ARG A 159 -13.68 -7.65 6.47
CA ARG A 159 -12.30 -7.86 6.02
C ARG A 159 -11.58 -6.55 5.69
N ILE A 160 -12.21 -5.71 4.86
CA ILE A 160 -11.62 -4.45 4.39
C ILE A 160 -11.40 -3.47 5.55
N LEU A 161 -12.37 -3.36 6.46
CA LEU A 161 -12.36 -2.40 7.54
C LEU A 161 -11.48 -2.81 8.73
N TYR A 162 -11.19 -4.11 8.89
CA TYR A 162 -10.48 -4.58 10.08
C TYR A 162 -9.52 -5.76 9.82
N ASP A 163 -10.03 -6.93 9.38
CA ASP A 163 -9.27 -8.19 9.45
C ASP A 163 -8.00 -8.14 8.59
N ASN A 164 -8.08 -7.55 7.40
CA ASN A 164 -6.96 -7.50 6.48
C ASN A 164 -5.81 -6.63 7.03
N ALA A 165 -6.13 -5.48 7.64
CA ALA A 165 -5.12 -4.64 8.26
C ALA A 165 -4.49 -5.32 9.47
N LYS A 166 -5.30 -5.98 10.32
CA LYS A 166 -4.82 -6.77 11.44
C LYS A 166 -3.82 -7.84 10.99
N SER A 167 -4.14 -8.59 9.94
CA SER A 167 -3.27 -9.62 9.36
C SER A 167 -2.03 -9.06 8.68
N PHE A 168 -2.18 -7.94 7.95
CA PHE A 168 -1.07 -7.34 7.21
C PHE A 168 0.04 -6.83 8.15
N PHE A 169 -0.34 -6.16 9.23
CA PHE A 169 0.58 -5.58 10.22
C PHE A 169 0.90 -6.51 11.40
N ASP A 170 0.40 -7.74 11.40
CA ASP A 170 0.56 -8.72 12.49
C ASP A 170 0.16 -8.14 13.87
N LEU A 171 -1.00 -7.47 13.91
CA LEU A 171 -1.51 -6.86 15.14
C LEU A 171 -2.17 -7.92 16.04
N LYS A 172 -1.88 -7.82 17.33
CA LYS A 172 -2.41 -8.71 18.38
C LYS A 172 -3.86 -8.37 18.77
#